data_b786555e524a6394155e543f037c6f45
#
_entry.id   b786555e524a6394155e543f037c6f45
#
_cell.length_a   1.000
_cell.length_b   1.000
_cell.length_c   1.000
_cell.angle_alpha   90.00
_cell.angle_beta   90.00
_cell.angle_gamma   90.00
#
_symmetry.space_group_name_H-M   'P 1'
#
loop_
_entity.id
_entity.type
_entity.pdbx_description
1 polymer ?
#
loop_
_entity_poly.entity_id
_entity_poly.type
_entity_poly.pdbx_seq_one_letter_code
_entity_poly.pdbx_strand_id
1 'polypeptide(L)'
;MIRGMTGFGGVQLQWKKVKLVVEAKSLNHRYFDIAFYLPGGFGSLESKIQQIAQKHIERGRVTVSVKVTQKPSQDIVLNKEVIQKYLRYVKDLAREFHLENDLRLSDVIRLPGAVETRESFLDPEVVWPALEKSLQRAFQGLDQMRQREGRSLAADIGDKLKQMIQQMKKIKMRSKVVLQAKRKELTVEEFGAFQKGCDVNEEMSRLEHYIQEARALLKSGASAGKKIDFIAQEMQRETNTIGSKLQDKIVVGAVVALKSKIEKI
;
A
#
# COMPACT_ATOMS: atom_id res chain seq x y z
N MET A 1 -8.21 -10.69 11.03
CA MET A 1 -7.23 -9.67 11.49
C MET A 1 -7.14 -8.59 10.41
N ILE A 2 -7.27 -7.34 10.76
CA ILE A 2 -7.21 -6.23 9.79
C ILE A 2 -5.85 -6.16 9.09
N ARG A 3 -5.83 -5.65 7.85
CA ARG A 3 -4.61 -5.47 7.04
C ARG A 3 -4.49 -3.99 6.68
N GLY A 4 -3.28 -3.46 6.69
CA GLY A 4 -2.98 -2.15 6.13
C GLY A 4 -3.25 -2.13 4.62
N MET A 5 -3.43 -0.95 4.04
CA MET A 5 -3.59 -0.78 2.59
C MET A 5 -2.27 -0.42 1.91
N THR A 6 -1.27 0.01 2.68
CA THR A 6 0.06 0.32 2.19
C THR A 6 0.98 -0.88 2.37
N GLY A 7 1.86 -1.10 1.41
CA GLY A 7 2.81 -2.19 1.48
C GLY A 7 3.85 -2.12 0.38
N PHE A 8 4.96 -2.76 0.64
CA PHE A 8 6.08 -2.90 -0.28
C PHE A 8 6.68 -4.30 -0.17
N GLY A 9 7.05 -4.85 -1.31
CA GLY A 9 7.85 -6.06 -1.39
C GLY A 9 8.79 -5.97 -2.57
N GLY A 10 10.04 -6.35 -2.37
CA GLY A 10 11.06 -6.29 -3.39
C GLY A 10 11.92 -7.55 -3.38
N VAL A 11 12.33 -8.01 -4.55
CA VAL A 11 13.17 -9.19 -4.75
C VAL A 11 14.19 -8.91 -5.84
N GLN A 12 15.43 -9.29 -5.59
CA GLN A 12 16.45 -9.34 -6.61
C GLN A 12 16.45 -10.72 -7.24
N LEU A 13 16.38 -10.75 -8.56
CA LEU A 13 16.44 -11.95 -9.37
C LEU A 13 17.74 -11.94 -10.16
N GLN A 14 18.54 -12.96 -9.99
CA GLN A 14 19.66 -13.24 -10.90
C GLN A 14 19.22 -14.37 -11.84
N TRP A 15 19.20 -14.05 -13.13
CA TRP A 15 18.87 -15.00 -14.19
C TRP A 15 19.98 -15.00 -15.24
N LYS A 16 20.74 -16.11 -15.31
CA LYS A 16 21.96 -16.20 -16.12
C LYS A 16 22.92 -15.03 -15.78
N LYS A 17 23.29 -14.22 -16.78
CA LYS A 17 24.17 -13.04 -16.67
C LYS A 17 23.40 -11.74 -16.45
N VAL A 18 22.08 -11.79 -16.21
CA VAL A 18 21.21 -10.63 -16.03
C VAL A 18 20.76 -10.54 -14.58
N LYS A 19 20.77 -9.33 -14.04
CA LYS A 19 20.14 -9.04 -12.74
C LYS A 19 18.89 -8.20 -12.95
N LEU A 20 17.81 -8.62 -12.34
CA LEU A 20 16.53 -7.94 -12.34
C LEU A 20 16.14 -7.58 -10.90
N VAL A 21 15.52 -6.44 -10.72
CA VAL A 21 14.87 -6.05 -9.47
C VAL A 21 13.38 -6.03 -9.73
N VAL A 22 12.64 -6.79 -8.94
CA VAL A 22 11.18 -6.89 -9.00
C VAL A 22 10.63 -6.24 -7.74
N GLU A 23 9.81 -5.22 -7.89
CA GLU A 23 9.20 -4.48 -6.80
C GLU A 23 7.68 -4.45 -6.98
N ALA A 24 6.96 -4.69 -5.89
CA ALA A 24 5.52 -4.52 -5.81
C ALA A 24 5.20 -3.55 -4.68
N LYS A 25 4.41 -2.52 -4.97
CA LYS A 25 3.97 -1.50 -4.01
C LYS A 25 2.46 -1.37 -4.05
N SER A 26 1.83 -1.26 -2.89
CA SER A 26 0.40 -0.95 -2.79
C SER A 26 0.15 0.34 -2.02
N LEU A 27 -0.85 1.11 -2.46
CA LEU A 27 -1.33 2.33 -1.82
C LEU A 27 -2.85 2.23 -1.63
N ASN A 28 -3.35 3.01 -0.67
CA ASN A 28 -4.80 3.11 -0.46
C ASN A 28 -5.48 3.69 -1.71
N HIS A 29 -6.44 2.95 -2.27
CA HIS A 29 -7.29 3.39 -3.36
C HIS A 29 -8.65 2.72 -3.28
N ARG A 30 -9.69 3.38 -3.79
CA ARG A 30 -11.07 2.92 -3.70
C ARG A 30 -11.32 1.62 -4.47
N TYR A 31 -10.69 1.48 -5.64
CA TYR A 31 -10.82 0.32 -6.54
C TYR A 31 -9.47 -0.35 -6.71
N PHE A 32 -9.45 -1.55 -7.25
CA PHE A 32 -8.22 -2.16 -7.74
C PHE A 32 -7.76 -1.42 -8.98
N ASP A 33 -6.56 -0.87 -8.93
CA ASP A 33 -5.88 -0.19 -10.04
C ASP A 33 -4.43 -0.68 -10.06
N ILE A 34 -3.89 -0.94 -11.27
CA ILE A 34 -2.53 -1.44 -11.41
C ILE A 34 -1.75 -0.66 -12.46
N ALA A 35 -0.54 -0.26 -12.10
CA ALA A 35 0.43 0.38 -12.97
C ALA A 35 1.68 -0.48 -13.12
N PHE A 36 2.17 -0.58 -14.34
CA PHE A 36 3.34 -1.37 -14.71
C PHE A 36 4.50 -0.48 -15.13
N TYR A 37 5.69 -0.79 -14.63
CA TYR A 37 6.97 -0.23 -15.07
C TYR A 37 7.87 -1.39 -15.47
N LEU A 38 7.80 -1.79 -16.73
CA LEU A 38 8.46 -2.98 -17.26
C LEU A 38 9.55 -2.61 -18.27
N PRO A 39 10.59 -3.42 -18.42
CA PRO A 39 11.58 -3.26 -19.49
C PRO A 39 10.93 -3.37 -20.88
N GLY A 40 11.57 -2.80 -21.90
CA GLY A 40 11.10 -2.94 -23.28
C GLY A 40 10.87 -4.40 -23.66
N GLY A 41 9.74 -4.67 -24.31
CA GLY A 41 9.32 -6.01 -24.73
C GLY A 41 8.52 -6.81 -23.69
N PHE A 42 8.50 -6.40 -22.41
CA PHE A 42 7.81 -7.13 -21.33
C PHE A 42 6.31 -6.79 -21.23
N GLY A 43 5.78 -5.93 -22.07
CA GLY A 43 4.33 -5.58 -22.08
C GLY A 43 3.41 -6.79 -22.28
N SER A 44 3.86 -7.83 -23.00
CA SER A 44 3.11 -9.08 -23.17
C SER A 44 2.84 -9.81 -21.84
N LEU A 45 3.60 -9.52 -20.78
CA LEU A 45 3.46 -10.15 -19.47
C LEU A 45 2.48 -9.41 -18.53
N GLU A 46 1.99 -8.23 -18.89
CA GLU A 46 1.11 -7.41 -18.03
C GLU A 46 -0.11 -8.19 -17.53
N SER A 47 -0.79 -8.91 -18.43
CA SER A 47 -1.97 -9.71 -18.07
C SER A 47 -1.63 -10.81 -17.06
N LYS A 48 -0.49 -11.48 -17.23
CA LYS A 48 -0.02 -12.52 -16.31
C LYS A 48 0.34 -11.93 -14.95
N ILE A 49 0.99 -10.76 -14.93
CA ILE A 49 1.37 -10.05 -13.69
C ILE A 49 0.11 -9.54 -12.98
N GLN A 50 -0.88 -9.01 -13.71
CA GLN A 50 -2.16 -8.58 -13.15
C GLN A 50 -2.90 -9.72 -12.46
N GLN A 51 -2.94 -10.91 -13.04
CA GLN A 51 -3.56 -12.08 -12.43
C GLN A 51 -2.89 -12.47 -11.11
N ILE A 52 -1.55 -12.37 -11.02
CA ILE A 52 -0.84 -12.60 -9.77
C ILE A 52 -1.22 -11.53 -8.74
N ALA A 53 -1.20 -10.25 -9.13
CA ALA A 53 -1.54 -9.15 -8.23
C ALA A 53 -2.96 -9.28 -7.66
N GLN A 54 -3.94 -9.66 -8.47
CA GLN A 54 -5.34 -9.84 -8.07
C GLN A 54 -5.55 -10.97 -7.05
N LYS A 55 -4.68 -11.99 -7.04
CA LYS A 55 -4.71 -13.05 -6.02
C LYS A 55 -4.32 -12.54 -4.63
N HIS A 56 -3.52 -11.47 -4.56
CA HIS A 56 -3.02 -10.91 -3.30
C HIS A 56 -3.78 -9.64 -2.86
N ILE A 57 -4.32 -8.88 -3.82
CA ILE A 57 -4.88 -7.55 -3.55
C ILE A 57 -6.24 -7.43 -4.23
N GLU A 58 -7.29 -7.34 -3.41
CA GLU A 58 -8.67 -7.14 -3.87
C GLU A 58 -8.97 -5.66 -4.15
N ARG A 59 -8.29 -4.75 -3.44
CA ARG A 59 -8.52 -3.30 -3.48
C ARG A 59 -7.23 -2.53 -3.19
N GLY A 60 -7.03 -1.41 -3.89
CA GLY A 60 -5.87 -0.54 -3.75
C GLY A 60 -5.21 -0.27 -5.10
N ARG A 61 -4.36 0.74 -5.16
CA ARG A 61 -3.50 1.00 -6.30
C ARG A 61 -2.20 0.22 -6.15
N VAL A 62 -1.95 -0.66 -7.09
CA VAL A 62 -0.75 -1.51 -7.13
C VAL A 62 0.22 -0.96 -8.18
N THR A 63 1.47 -0.87 -7.84
CA THR A 63 2.54 -0.56 -8.79
C THR A 63 3.50 -1.74 -8.82
N VAL A 64 3.70 -2.32 -10.00
CA VAL A 64 4.68 -3.37 -10.24
C VAL A 64 5.81 -2.82 -11.09
N SER A 65 7.03 -2.90 -10.60
CA SER A 65 8.23 -2.45 -11.29
C SER A 65 9.20 -3.61 -11.49
N VAL A 66 9.63 -3.81 -12.72
CA VAL A 66 10.70 -4.73 -13.07
C VAL A 66 11.82 -3.94 -13.73
N LYS A 67 13.00 -3.92 -13.13
CA LYS A 67 14.15 -3.17 -13.63
C LYS A 67 15.31 -4.12 -13.92
N VAL A 68 15.91 -3.99 -15.10
CA VAL A 68 17.17 -4.66 -15.42
C VAL A 68 18.31 -3.82 -14.86
N THR A 69 19.00 -4.34 -13.85
CA THR A 69 20.13 -3.65 -13.18
C THR A 69 21.47 -4.03 -13.77
N GLN A 70 21.55 -5.21 -14.37
CA GLN A 70 22.73 -5.64 -15.10
C GLN A 70 22.30 -6.29 -16.41
N LYS A 71 22.63 -5.63 -17.53
CA LYS A 71 22.44 -6.19 -18.88
C LYS A 71 23.53 -7.22 -19.16
N PRO A 72 23.27 -8.22 -20.02
CA PRO A 72 24.34 -9.04 -20.56
C PRO A 72 25.34 -8.17 -21.33
N SER A 73 26.58 -8.63 -21.45
CA SER A 73 27.56 -7.97 -22.32
C SER A 73 27.01 -7.84 -23.74
N GLN A 74 27.18 -6.68 -24.33
CA GLN A 74 26.82 -6.48 -25.71
C GLN A 74 27.69 -7.42 -26.59
N ASP A 75 27.05 -8.26 -27.37
CA ASP A 75 27.76 -9.08 -28.31
C ASP A 75 28.09 -8.24 -29.55
N ILE A 76 29.40 -8.14 -29.84
CA ILE A 76 29.88 -7.53 -31.07
C ILE A 76 29.80 -8.58 -32.19
N VAL A 77 28.98 -8.32 -33.19
CA VAL A 77 28.79 -9.22 -34.33
C VAL A 77 29.32 -8.54 -35.59
N LEU A 78 30.15 -9.27 -36.32
CA LEU A 78 30.60 -8.83 -37.63
C LEU A 78 29.54 -9.20 -38.67
N ASN A 79 29.05 -8.21 -39.39
CA ASN A 79 28.11 -8.42 -40.52
C ASN A 79 28.89 -8.83 -41.78
N LYS A 80 29.12 -10.13 -41.92
CA LYS A 80 29.90 -10.69 -43.04
C LYS A 80 29.31 -10.34 -44.41
N GLU A 81 28.01 -10.25 -44.54
CA GLU A 81 27.35 -9.92 -45.81
C GLU A 81 27.63 -8.49 -46.26
N VAL A 82 27.55 -7.54 -45.28
CA VAL A 82 27.88 -6.14 -45.56
C VAL A 82 29.36 -5.99 -45.90
N ILE A 83 30.23 -6.64 -45.14
CA ILE A 83 31.67 -6.62 -45.41
C ILE A 83 31.98 -7.18 -46.81
N GLN A 84 31.37 -8.30 -47.19
CA GLN A 84 31.56 -8.90 -48.50
C GLN A 84 31.13 -7.95 -49.65
N LYS A 85 29.99 -7.25 -49.47
CA LYS A 85 29.52 -6.24 -50.44
C LYS A 85 30.54 -5.11 -50.61
N TYR A 86 31.03 -4.55 -49.49
CA TYR A 86 32.06 -3.50 -49.54
C TYR A 86 33.33 -3.97 -50.19
N LEU A 87 33.84 -5.14 -49.87
CA LEU A 87 35.05 -5.70 -50.50
C LEU A 87 34.89 -5.92 -51.98
N ARG A 88 33.68 -6.29 -52.47
CA ARG A 88 33.37 -6.42 -53.89
C ARG A 88 33.39 -5.05 -54.58
N TYR A 89 32.67 -4.06 -54.02
CA TYR A 89 32.63 -2.73 -54.59
C TYR A 89 34.00 -2.05 -54.65
N VAL A 90 34.81 -2.19 -53.60
CA VAL A 90 36.18 -1.65 -53.57
C VAL A 90 37.03 -2.27 -54.71
N LYS A 91 36.94 -3.58 -54.95
CA LYS A 91 37.63 -4.26 -56.04
C LYS A 91 37.16 -3.78 -57.43
N ASP A 92 35.88 -3.58 -57.60
CA ASP A 92 35.29 -3.13 -58.85
C ASP A 92 35.69 -1.67 -59.13
N LEU A 93 35.64 -0.77 -58.15
CA LEU A 93 36.09 0.62 -58.25
C LEU A 93 37.62 0.70 -58.55
N ALA A 94 38.43 -0.11 -57.88
CA ALA A 94 39.86 -0.13 -58.08
C ALA A 94 40.21 -0.53 -59.55
N ARG A 95 39.46 -1.46 -60.16
CA ARG A 95 39.60 -1.85 -61.55
C ARG A 95 39.12 -0.76 -62.53
N GLU A 96 37.95 -0.17 -62.21
CA GLU A 96 37.33 0.82 -63.15
C GLU A 96 38.12 2.12 -63.17
N PHE A 97 38.65 2.58 -62.07
CA PHE A 97 39.34 3.85 -61.91
C PHE A 97 40.87 3.73 -61.85
N HIS A 98 41.42 2.53 -62.05
CA HIS A 98 42.84 2.25 -61.93
C HIS A 98 43.50 2.69 -60.62
N LEU A 99 42.80 2.50 -59.52
CA LEU A 99 43.24 2.86 -58.17
C LEU A 99 43.96 1.68 -57.51
N GLU A 100 44.94 1.98 -56.66
CA GLU A 100 45.51 0.96 -55.80
C GLU A 100 44.53 0.55 -54.69
N ASN A 101 44.42 -0.77 -54.48
CA ASN A 101 43.61 -1.29 -53.39
C ASN A 101 44.44 -1.48 -52.14
N ASP A 102 44.48 -0.47 -51.27
CA ASP A 102 45.23 -0.43 -50.02
C ASP A 102 44.36 -0.65 -48.77
N LEU A 103 43.13 -1.20 -48.97
CA LEU A 103 42.15 -1.42 -47.92
C LEU A 103 42.71 -2.32 -46.79
N ARG A 104 42.87 -1.75 -45.60
CA ARG A 104 43.37 -2.47 -44.44
C ARG A 104 42.20 -3.04 -43.58
N LEU A 105 42.50 -4.03 -42.75
CA LEU A 105 41.53 -4.61 -41.83
C LEU A 105 40.91 -3.56 -40.87
N SER A 106 41.72 -2.57 -40.45
CA SER A 106 41.27 -1.44 -39.65
C SER A 106 40.19 -0.60 -40.36
N ASP A 107 40.23 -0.50 -41.66
CA ASP A 107 39.26 0.28 -42.46
C ASP A 107 37.95 -0.49 -42.63
N VAL A 108 38.06 -1.80 -42.84
CA VAL A 108 36.88 -2.70 -42.94
C VAL A 108 36.05 -2.66 -41.65
N ILE A 109 36.67 -2.65 -40.51
CA ILE A 109 35.95 -2.59 -39.20
C ILE A 109 35.22 -1.25 -39.00
N ARG A 110 35.70 -0.17 -39.64
CA ARG A 110 35.12 1.17 -39.58
C ARG A 110 33.99 1.41 -40.58
N LEU A 111 33.79 0.50 -41.53
CA LEU A 111 32.75 0.63 -42.56
C LEU A 111 31.35 0.61 -41.87
N PRO A 112 30.43 1.48 -42.29
CA PRO A 112 29.09 1.50 -41.75
C PRO A 112 28.38 0.13 -41.86
N GLY A 113 27.85 -0.38 -40.77
CA GLY A 113 27.17 -1.68 -40.74
C GLY A 113 28.09 -2.91 -40.77
N ALA A 114 29.44 -2.74 -40.82
CA ALA A 114 30.39 -3.86 -40.75
C ALA A 114 30.46 -4.49 -39.36
N VAL A 115 30.34 -3.66 -38.32
CA VAL A 115 30.28 -4.04 -36.90
C VAL A 115 28.95 -3.63 -36.34
N GLU A 116 28.20 -4.59 -35.86
CA GLU A 116 26.91 -4.37 -35.19
C GLU A 116 27.03 -4.75 -33.71
N THR A 117 26.51 -3.90 -32.87
CA THR A 117 26.33 -4.23 -31.44
C THR A 117 24.95 -4.81 -31.27
N ARG A 118 24.83 -6.10 -31.07
CA ARG A 118 23.55 -6.71 -30.76
C ARG A 118 23.28 -6.60 -29.29
N GLU A 119 22.30 -5.78 -28.90
CA GLU A 119 21.71 -5.89 -27.59
C GLU A 119 20.99 -7.24 -27.52
N SER A 120 21.39 -8.09 -26.59
CA SER A 120 20.63 -9.30 -26.32
C SER A 120 19.30 -8.90 -25.69
N PHE A 121 18.24 -8.92 -26.48
CA PHE A 121 16.89 -8.76 -25.95
C PHE A 121 16.58 -9.95 -25.04
N LEU A 122 16.13 -9.62 -23.83
CA LEU A 122 15.59 -10.63 -22.94
C LEU A 122 14.23 -11.06 -23.47
N ASP A 123 14.13 -12.31 -23.91
CA ASP A 123 12.84 -12.88 -24.28
C ASP A 123 11.96 -13.01 -23.01
N PRO A 124 10.82 -12.29 -22.96
CA PRO A 124 9.93 -12.29 -21.82
C PRO A 124 9.45 -13.69 -21.43
N GLU A 125 9.12 -14.53 -22.41
CA GLU A 125 8.60 -15.88 -22.16
C GLU A 125 9.66 -16.80 -21.55
N VAL A 126 10.91 -16.65 -21.96
CA VAL A 126 12.03 -17.44 -21.42
C VAL A 126 12.38 -17.02 -20.00
N VAL A 127 12.20 -15.74 -19.66
CA VAL A 127 12.46 -15.20 -18.30
C VAL A 127 11.25 -15.42 -17.38
N TRP A 128 10.05 -15.59 -17.93
CA TRP A 128 8.80 -15.65 -17.19
C TRP A 128 8.81 -16.59 -15.98
N PRO A 129 9.25 -17.87 -16.05
CA PRO A 129 9.18 -18.77 -14.90
C PRO A 129 9.98 -18.28 -13.69
N ALA A 130 11.11 -17.61 -13.93
CA ALA A 130 11.93 -17.02 -12.87
C ALA A 130 11.35 -15.73 -12.36
N LEU A 131 10.79 -14.90 -13.26
CA LEU A 131 10.12 -13.65 -12.94
C LEU A 131 8.84 -13.90 -12.11
N GLU A 132 8.04 -14.90 -12.49
CA GLU A 132 6.82 -15.29 -11.76
C GLU A 132 7.11 -15.65 -10.30
N LYS A 133 8.12 -16.49 -10.06
CA LYS A 133 8.55 -16.83 -8.69
C LYS A 133 8.98 -15.58 -7.90
N SER A 134 9.65 -14.66 -8.57
CA SER A 134 10.11 -13.43 -7.93
C SER A 134 8.96 -12.47 -7.65
N LEU A 135 7.98 -12.37 -8.54
CA LEU A 135 6.74 -11.62 -8.33
C LEU A 135 5.96 -12.18 -7.15
N GLN A 136 5.76 -13.52 -7.09
CA GLN A 136 5.09 -14.17 -5.97
C GLN A 136 5.76 -13.84 -4.64
N ARG A 137 7.10 -13.88 -4.57
CA ARG A 137 7.87 -13.50 -3.37
C ARG A 137 7.72 -12.01 -3.05
N ALA A 138 7.74 -11.13 -4.04
CA ALA A 138 7.53 -9.69 -3.85
C ALA A 138 6.13 -9.42 -3.29
N PHE A 139 5.09 -10.05 -3.82
CA PHE A 139 3.73 -9.95 -3.28
C PHE A 139 3.59 -10.56 -1.89
N GLN A 140 4.25 -11.67 -1.59
CA GLN A 140 4.31 -12.22 -0.23
C GLN A 140 4.94 -11.24 0.76
N GLY A 141 6.05 -10.59 0.38
CA GLY A 141 6.69 -9.55 1.19
C GLY A 141 5.76 -8.36 1.43
N LEU A 142 5.06 -7.92 0.38
CA LEU A 142 4.04 -6.87 0.46
C LEU A 142 2.89 -7.25 1.41
N ASP A 143 2.36 -8.48 1.32
CA ASP A 143 1.32 -8.98 2.21
C ASP A 143 1.78 -9.06 3.67
N GLN A 144 3.01 -9.49 3.92
CA GLN A 144 3.59 -9.49 5.26
C GLN A 144 3.68 -8.08 5.86
N MET A 145 4.08 -7.09 5.05
CA MET A 145 4.12 -5.69 5.48
C MET A 145 2.72 -5.18 5.83
N ARG A 146 1.72 -5.42 4.98
CA ARG A 146 0.32 -5.06 5.22
C ARG A 146 -0.24 -5.71 6.48
N GLN A 147 0.12 -6.98 6.74
CA GLN A 147 -0.28 -7.67 7.96
C GLN A 147 0.39 -7.08 9.22
N ARG A 148 1.66 -6.68 9.14
CA ARG A 148 2.36 -6.03 10.26
C ARG A 148 1.72 -4.67 10.56
N GLU A 149 1.47 -3.85 9.55
CA GLU A 149 0.79 -2.56 9.68
C GLU A 149 -0.60 -2.75 10.30
N GLY A 150 -1.40 -3.68 9.79
CA GLY A 150 -2.72 -3.95 10.32
C GLY A 150 -2.71 -4.41 11.79
N ARG A 151 -1.72 -5.20 12.20
CA ARG A 151 -1.54 -5.58 13.61
C ARG A 151 -1.21 -4.39 14.51
N SER A 152 -0.32 -3.51 14.04
CA SER A 152 0.06 -2.30 14.77
C SER A 152 -1.14 -1.36 14.94
N LEU A 153 -1.91 -1.13 13.86
CA LEU A 153 -3.13 -0.33 13.89
C LEU A 153 -4.19 -0.93 14.83
N ALA A 154 -4.39 -2.25 14.79
CA ALA A 154 -5.33 -2.92 15.67
C ALA A 154 -4.96 -2.78 17.15
N ALA A 155 -3.67 -2.85 17.48
CA ALA A 155 -3.18 -2.64 18.84
C ALA A 155 -3.39 -1.19 19.30
N ASP A 156 -3.04 -0.22 18.47
CA ASP A 156 -3.21 1.21 18.77
C ASP A 156 -4.69 1.59 18.98
N ILE A 157 -5.58 1.17 18.08
CA ILE A 157 -7.03 1.37 18.24
C ILE A 157 -7.52 0.67 19.51
N GLY A 158 -7.10 -0.57 19.76
CA GLY A 158 -7.46 -1.34 20.94
C GLY A 158 -7.11 -0.62 22.25
N ASP A 159 -5.95 0.03 22.31
CA ASP A 159 -5.52 0.80 23.47
C ASP A 159 -6.32 2.10 23.65
N LYS A 160 -6.68 2.79 22.54
CA LYS A 160 -7.60 3.94 22.60
C LYS A 160 -8.97 3.53 23.13
N LEU A 161 -9.53 2.43 22.66
CA LEU A 161 -10.81 1.90 23.16
C LEU A 161 -10.75 1.53 24.66
N LYS A 162 -9.61 1.02 25.16
CA LYS A 162 -9.43 0.81 26.62
C LYS A 162 -9.43 2.12 27.40
N GLN A 163 -8.72 3.13 26.90
CA GLN A 163 -8.68 4.46 27.53
C GLN A 163 -10.06 5.12 27.52
N MET A 164 -10.85 4.96 26.47
CA MET A 164 -12.24 5.45 26.43
C MET A 164 -13.09 4.84 27.54
N ILE A 165 -13.00 3.54 27.79
CA ILE A 165 -13.72 2.89 28.91
C ILE A 165 -13.33 3.51 30.25
N GLN A 166 -12.06 3.89 30.43
CA GLN A 166 -11.63 4.55 31.67
C GLN A 166 -12.28 5.94 31.81
N GLN A 167 -12.40 6.71 30.75
CA GLN A 167 -13.09 8.00 30.77
C GLN A 167 -14.60 7.83 31.05
N MET A 168 -15.22 6.84 30.44
CA MET A 168 -16.64 6.50 30.71
C MET A 168 -16.88 6.18 32.20
N LYS A 169 -15.99 5.38 32.82
CA LYS A 169 -16.09 5.10 34.25
C LYS A 169 -16.01 6.38 35.06
N LYS A 170 -15.13 7.33 34.74
CA LYS A 170 -15.04 8.64 35.39
C LYS A 170 -16.34 9.42 35.28
N ILE A 171 -16.93 9.48 34.07
CA ILE A 171 -18.23 10.14 33.86
C ILE A 171 -19.31 9.51 34.70
N LYS A 172 -19.43 8.18 34.72
CA LYS A 172 -20.43 7.43 35.49
C LYS A 172 -20.29 7.65 37.00
N MET A 173 -19.06 7.70 37.52
CA MET A 173 -18.82 8.00 38.91
C MET A 173 -19.19 9.45 39.24
N ARG A 174 -18.79 10.39 38.41
CA ARG A 174 -19.03 11.81 38.64
C ARG A 174 -20.50 12.18 38.52
N SER A 175 -21.24 11.59 37.57
CA SER A 175 -22.69 11.81 37.44
C SER A 175 -23.46 11.46 38.74
N LYS A 176 -23.08 10.35 39.39
CA LYS A 176 -23.65 9.97 40.69
C LYS A 176 -23.39 11.02 41.79
N VAL A 177 -22.15 11.55 41.86
CA VAL A 177 -21.76 12.58 42.83
C VAL A 177 -22.55 13.87 42.59
N VAL A 178 -22.68 14.29 41.33
CA VAL A 178 -23.45 15.48 40.94
C VAL A 178 -24.93 15.32 41.31
N LEU A 179 -25.53 14.16 41.00
CA LEU A 179 -26.91 13.87 41.37
C LEU A 179 -27.12 13.87 42.93
N GLN A 180 -26.19 13.28 43.68
CA GLN A 180 -26.28 13.27 45.13
C GLN A 180 -26.16 14.67 45.75
N ALA A 181 -25.28 15.51 45.21
CA ALA A 181 -25.17 16.90 45.66
C ALA A 181 -26.45 17.68 45.38
N LYS A 182 -26.98 17.59 44.15
CA LYS A 182 -28.19 18.31 43.75
C LYS A 182 -29.45 17.84 44.47
N ARG A 183 -29.52 16.56 44.86
CA ARG A 183 -30.62 16.06 45.66
C ARG A 183 -30.74 16.72 47.04
N LYS A 184 -29.64 17.26 47.60
CA LYS A 184 -29.62 17.98 48.89
C LYS A 184 -29.99 19.46 48.74
N GLU A 185 -29.83 20.03 47.55
CA GLU A 185 -30.00 21.44 47.24
C GLU A 185 -31.39 21.78 46.70
N LEU A 186 -32.04 20.84 45.98
CA LEU A 186 -33.25 21.06 45.18
C LEU A 186 -34.47 20.44 45.85
N THR A 187 -35.64 20.98 45.57
CA THR A 187 -36.95 20.36 45.91
C THR A 187 -37.13 19.04 45.15
N VAL A 188 -38.11 18.25 45.55
CA VAL A 188 -38.36 16.93 44.92
C VAL A 188 -38.73 17.06 43.44
N GLU A 189 -39.52 18.08 43.10
CA GLU A 189 -39.94 18.34 41.70
C GLU A 189 -38.78 18.84 40.84
N GLU A 190 -38.01 19.84 41.35
CA GLU A 190 -36.82 20.36 40.65
C GLU A 190 -35.75 19.28 40.49
N PHE A 191 -35.53 18.45 41.48
CA PHE A 191 -34.60 17.33 41.38
C PHE A 191 -35.06 16.30 40.34
N GLY A 192 -36.34 16.00 40.25
CA GLY A 192 -36.89 15.11 39.22
C GLY A 192 -36.65 15.62 37.82
N ALA A 193 -36.85 16.94 37.58
CA ALA A 193 -36.56 17.57 36.28
C ALA A 193 -35.06 17.57 36.00
N PHE A 194 -34.22 17.92 36.97
CA PHE A 194 -32.76 17.90 36.84
C PHE A 194 -32.23 16.50 36.55
N GLN A 195 -32.70 15.47 37.25
CA GLN A 195 -32.30 14.09 37.04
C GLN A 195 -32.61 13.60 35.64
N LYS A 196 -33.80 13.91 35.11
CA LYS A 196 -34.16 13.58 33.71
C LYS A 196 -33.28 14.30 32.71
N GLY A 197 -32.96 15.57 32.92
CA GLY A 197 -32.10 16.38 32.06
C GLY A 197 -30.65 15.91 32.02
N CYS A 198 -30.15 15.39 33.17
CA CYS A 198 -28.76 14.92 33.31
C CYS A 198 -28.60 13.41 33.13
N ASP A 199 -29.65 12.68 32.75
CA ASP A 199 -29.55 11.25 32.51
C ASP A 199 -28.76 10.97 31.20
N VAL A 200 -27.67 10.27 31.40
CA VAL A 200 -26.72 9.86 30.32
C VAL A 200 -26.58 8.34 30.21
N ASN A 201 -27.48 7.59 30.87
CA ASN A 201 -27.35 6.13 30.90
C ASN A 201 -27.51 5.50 29.51
N GLU A 202 -28.40 6.04 28.69
CA GLU A 202 -28.62 5.57 27.32
C GLU A 202 -27.38 5.80 26.47
N GLU A 203 -26.82 7.03 26.47
CA GLU A 203 -25.63 7.39 25.72
C GLU A 203 -24.42 6.58 26.16
N MET A 204 -24.29 6.35 27.46
CA MET A 204 -23.23 5.49 28.02
C MET A 204 -23.36 4.04 27.55
N SER A 205 -24.57 3.49 27.51
CA SER A 205 -24.82 2.12 27.05
C SER A 205 -24.54 1.98 25.55
N ARG A 206 -24.97 2.96 24.76
CA ARG A 206 -24.69 2.99 23.31
C ARG A 206 -23.19 3.11 23.04
N LEU A 207 -22.49 3.97 23.76
CA LEU A 207 -21.05 4.13 23.63
C LEU A 207 -20.29 2.84 23.99
N GLU A 208 -20.73 2.13 25.03
CA GLU A 208 -20.18 0.84 25.40
C GLU A 208 -20.40 -0.22 24.32
N HIS A 209 -21.61 -0.27 23.76
CA HIS A 209 -21.94 -1.14 22.63
C HIS A 209 -21.03 -0.88 21.42
N TYR A 210 -20.88 0.37 21.00
CA TYR A 210 -20.00 0.74 19.88
C TYR A 210 -18.52 0.39 20.12
N ILE A 211 -18.04 0.52 21.37
CA ILE A 211 -16.69 0.09 21.73
C ILE A 211 -16.53 -1.44 21.57
N GLN A 212 -17.54 -2.21 21.98
CA GLN A 212 -17.51 -3.67 21.83
C GLN A 212 -17.55 -4.08 20.35
N GLU A 213 -18.39 -3.43 19.55
CA GLU A 213 -18.50 -3.68 18.11
C GLU A 213 -17.19 -3.34 17.38
N ALA A 214 -16.58 -2.19 17.69
CA ALA A 214 -15.26 -1.83 17.16
C ALA A 214 -14.20 -2.89 17.49
N ARG A 215 -14.18 -3.40 18.74
CA ARG A 215 -13.27 -4.50 19.13
C ARG A 215 -13.50 -5.79 18.37
N ALA A 216 -14.75 -6.13 18.10
CA ALA A 216 -15.10 -7.32 17.31
C ALA A 216 -14.61 -7.18 15.87
N LEU A 217 -14.77 -5.99 15.26
CA LEU A 217 -14.29 -5.69 13.90
C LEU A 217 -12.78 -5.78 13.78
N LEU A 218 -12.01 -5.32 14.78
CA LEU A 218 -10.54 -5.45 14.78
C LEU A 218 -10.08 -6.92 14.75
N LYS A 219 -10.89 -7.84 15.27
CA LYS A 219 -10.59 -9.28 15.30
C LYS A 219 -11.04 -10.00 14.02
N SER A 220 -12.14 -9.58 13.39
CA SER A 220 -12.80 -10.33 12.30
C SER A 220 -12.02 -10.35 10.98
N GLY A 221 -11.13 -9.42 10.73
CA GLY A 221 -10.29 -9.39 9.53
C GLY A 221 -10.99 -8.98 8.22
N ALA A 222 -12.29 -8.72 8.26
CA ALA A 222 -13.03 -8.19 7.12
C ALA A 222 -12.64 -6.73 6.82
N SER A 223 -13.14 -6.19 5.70
CA SER A 223 -12.98 -4.77 5.33
C SER A 223 -13.61 -3.85 6.41
N ALA A 224 -12.91 -3.72 7.54
CA ALA A 224 -13.40 -3.08 8.76
C ALA A 224 -13.38 -1.55 8.69
N GLY A 225 -12.56 -0.94 7.82
CA GLY A 225 -12.30 0.50 7.85
C GLY A 225 -13.56 1.36 7.79
N LYS A 226 -14.43 1.15 6.79
CA LYS A 226 -15.69 1.92 6.68
C LYS A 226 -16.64 1.71 7.87
N LYS A 227 -16.68 0.49 8.42
CA LYS A 227 -17.53 0.20 9.58
C LYS A 227 -17.00 0.86 10.84
N ILE A 228 -15.68 0.85 11.02
CA ILE A 228 -15.02 1.54 12.15
C ILE A 228 -15.23 3.05 12.05
N ASP A 229 -15.11 3.63 10.85
CA ASP A 229 -15.38 5.05 10.63
C ASP A 229 -16.83 5.42 11.00
N PHE A 230 -17.83 4.63 10.55
CA PHE A 230 -19.22 4.81 10.95
C PHE A 230 -19.41 4.72 12.48
N ILE A 231 -18.83 3.70 13.11
CA ILE A 231 -18.88 3.53 14.57
C ILE A 231 -18.24 4.72 15.29
N ALA A 232 -17.11 5.24 14.78
CA ALA A 232 -16.45 6.41 15.35
C ALA A 232 -17.35 7.67 15.27
N GLN A 233 -18.09 7.85 14.18
CA GLN A 233 -19.05 8.95 14.02
C GLN A 233 -20.19 8.82 15.04
N GLU A 234 -20.75 7.63 15.26
CA GLU A 234 -21.78 7.41 16.26
C GLU A 234 -21.25 7.60 17.68
N MET A 235 -20.03 7.08 17.98
CA MET A 235 -19.37 7.36 19.27
C MET A 235 -19.20 8.86 19.53
N GLN A 236 -18.84 9.62 18.49
CA GLN A 236 -18.70 11.09 18.58
C GLN A 236 -20.03 11.76 18.90
N ARG A 237 -21.13 11.29 18.28
CA ARG A 237 -22.49 11.77 18.52
C ARG A 237 -22.92 11.55 19.96
N GLU A 238 -22.78 10.33 20.49
CA GLU A 238 -23.13 10.02 21.88
C GLU A 238 -22.27 10.80 22.86
N THR A 239 -20.98 10.96 22.57
CA THR A 239 -20.06 11.76 23.40
C THR A 239 -20.46 13.24 23.44
N ASN A 240 -20.97 13.81 22.35
CA ASN A 240 -21.49 15.18 22.30
C ASN A 240 -22.73 15.32 23.20
N THR A 241 -23.64 14.36 23.13
CA THR A 241 -24.87 14.36 23.97
C THR A 241 -24.54 14.28 25.45
N ILE A 242 -23.59 13.43 25.85
CA ILE A 242 -23.12 13.38 27.25
C ILE A 242 -22.59 14.75 27.69
N GLY A 243 -21.76 15.41 26.87
CA GLY A 243 -21.20 16.72 27.17
C GLY A 243 -22.23 17.84 27.31
N SER A 244 -23.33 17.80 26.56
CA SER A 244 -24.40 18.79 26.67
C SER A 244 -25.31 18.56 27.89
N LYS A 245 -25.56 17.30 28.27
CA LYS A 245 -26.40 16.94 29.43
C LYS A 245 -25.73 17.15 30.79
N LEU A 246 -24.41 16.93 30.87
CA LEU A 246 -23.63 17.00 32.12
C LEU A 246 -22.54 18.08 32.05
N GLN A 247 -22.88 19.29 32.51
CA GLN A 247 -21.98 20.45 32.51
C GLN A 247 -21.14 20.51 33.80
N ASP A 248 -20.47 19.44 34.17
CA ASP A 248 -19.53 19.38 35.30
C ASP A 248 -18.08 19.41 34.77
N LYS A 249 -17.20 20.15 35.44
CA LYS A 249 -15.79 20.34 35.03
C LYS A 249 -15.04 19.03 34.79
N ILE A 250 -15.27 18.01 35.61
CA ILE A 250 -14.61 16.70 35.49
C ILE A 250 -15.20 15.93 34.32
N VAL A 251 -16.52 16.00 34.13
CA VAL A 251 -17.21 15.36 33.00
C VAL A 251 -16.79 16.00 31.69
N VAL A 252 -16.75 17.32 31.62
CA VAL A 252 -16.26 18.03 30.41
C VAL A 252 -14.84 17.63 30.08
N GLY A 253 -13.93 17.52 31.04
CA GLY A 253 -12.57 17.01 30.80
C GLY A 253 -12.54 15.59 30.28
N ALA A 254 -13.40 14.69 30.80
CA ALA A 254 -13.49 13.32 30.30
C ALA A 254 -14.10 13.24 28.90
N VAL A 255 -15.09 14.07 28.58
CA VAL A 255 -15.70 14.20 27.23
C VAL A 255 -14.67 14.67 26.21
N VAL A 256 -13.86 15.69 26.53
CA VAL A 256 -12.76 16.15 25.63
C VAL A 256 -11.76 15.03 25.40
N ALA A 257 -11.40 14.28 26.46
CA ALA A 257 -10.51 13.13 26.32
C ALA A 257 -11.11 12.02 25.44
N LEU A 258 -12.42 11.73 25.54
CA LEU A 258 -13.13 10.78 24.67
C LEU A 258 -13.07 11.24 23.20
N LYS A 259 -13.45 12.50 22.91
CA LYS A 259 -13.41 13.07 21.56
C LYS A 259 -12.04 12.93 20.93
N SER A 260 -10.99 13.32 21.65
CA SER A 260 -9.60 13.18 21.17
C SER A 260 -9.18 11.73 20.89
N LYS A 261 -9.78 10.74 21.53
CA LYS A 261 -9.50 9.32 21.24
C LYS A 261 -10.31 8.82 20.04
N ILE A 262 -11.54 9.27 19.89
CA ILE A 262 -12.41 8.92 18.77
C ILE A 262 -11.81 9.46 17.46
N GLU A 263 -11.36 10.73 17.43
CA GLU A 263 -10.73 11.35 16.26
C GLU A 263 -9.45 10.62 15.77
N LYS A 264 -8.84 9.84 16.66
CA LYS A 264 -7.61 9.07 16.33
C LYS A 264 -7.88 7.61 15.96
N ILE A 265 -9.13 7.20 15.86
CA ILE A 265 -9.55 5.88 15.42
C ILE A 265 -9.86 5.89 13.93
#